data_cc8c1e829515c988494c0eea1b9580d7
#
_entry.id   cc8c1e829515c988494c0eea1b9580d7
#
_cell.length_a   1.000
_cell.length_b   1.000
_cell.length_c   1.000
_cell.angle_alpha   90.00
_cell.angle_beta   90.00
_cell.angle_gamma   90.00
#
_symmetry.space_group_name_H-M   'P 1'
#
loop_
_entity.id
_entity.type
_entity.pdbx_description
1 polymer ?
#
loop_
_entity_poly.entity_id
_entity_poly.type
_entity_poly.pdbx_seq_one_letter_code
_entity_poly.pdbx_strand_id
1 'polypeptide(L)'
;MSLSARISVTSLYRVEVSGWDKSQTFFVEKSELEWSEDSGKHVTLSSAVPDGSVVFLRLIQPLTADRSQSVPYETEFLSVTPDGQNQFRLHPVSPRIVDRGSVN
;
A
#
# COMPACT_ATOMS: atom_id res chain seq x y z
N MET A 1 -1.07 11.52 34.03
CA MET A 1 -1.06 11.39 33.51
C MET A 1 -0.86 11.11 32.64
N SER A 2 -0.73 10.89 32.19
CA SER A 2 -0.62 10.54 31.46
C SER A 2 -0.59 10.43 30.55
N LEU A 3 -0.55 10.59 30.21
CA LEU A 3 -0.64 10.57 29.27
C LEU A 3 -0.23 10.04 28.50
N SER A 4 -0.23 9.66 28.29
CA SER A 4 0.05 9.19 27.67
C SER A 4 0.28 9.02 26.74
N ALA A 5 0.34 9.02 26.53
CA ALA A 5 0.59 9.23 25.63
C ALA A 5 1.01 8.49 24.63
N ARG A 6 0.61 7.89 24.19
CA ARG A 6 0.86 7.15 23.30
C ARG A 6 0.95 7.89 22.12
N ILE A 7 1.85 8.43 21.65
CA ILE A 7 1.93 9.03 20.53
C ILE A 7 2.15 8.12 19.43
N SER A 8 1.33 8.05 18.52
CA SER A 8 1.46 7.15 17.51
C SER A 8 2.34 7.79 16.51
N VAL A 9 3.42 7.30 16.20
CA VAL A 9 4.32 7.84 15.27
C VAL A 9 3.98 7.37 13.88
N THR A 10 3.77 8.26 12.97
CA THR A 10 3.47 7.91 11.59
C THR A 10 4.68 8.25 10.75
N SER A 11 5.18 7.29 10.03
CA SER A 11 6.26 7.49 9.11
C SER A 11 5.73 7.70 7.72
N LEU A 12 6.35 8.59 6.96
CA LEU A 12 5.92 8.84 5.60
C LEU A 12 7.04 8.48 4.65
N TYR A 13 6.70 7.76 3.61
CA TYR A 13 7.67 7.34 2.61
C TYR A 13 7.16 7.70 1.23
N ARG A 14 8.05 8.12 0.35
CA ARG A 14 7.63 8.38 -1.01
C ARG A 14 7.68 7.08 -1.76
N VAL A 15 6.63 6.75 -2.46
CA VAL A 15 6.50 5.46 -3.11
C VAL A 15 5.94 5.61 -4.51
N GLU A 16 6.18 4.58 -5.31
CA GLU A 16 5.56 4.47 -6.59
C GLU A 16 4.66 3.25 -6.52
N VAL A 17 3.41 3.40 -6.87
CA VAL A 17 2.42 2.34 -6.79
C VAL A 17 2.01 2.01 -8.19
N SER A 18 1.99 0.74 -8.54
CA SER A 18 1.56 0.34 -9.87
C SER A 18 0.58 -0.83 -9.77
N GLY A 19 -0.23 -0.98 -10.78
CA GLY A 19 -1.22 -2.05 -10.80
C GLY A 19 -2.22 -1.78 -11.88
N TRP A 20 -3.39 -2.40 -11.77
CA TRP A 20 -4.43 -2.23 -12.76
C TRP A 20 -5.66 -1.63 -12.09
N ASP A 21 -6.25 -0.64 -12.73
CA ASP A 21 -7.42 0.01 -12.17
C ASP A 21 -8.69 -0.77 -12.55
N LYS A 22 -9.85 -0.23 -12.19
CA LYS A 22 -11.10 -0.92 -12.44
C LYS A 22 -11.38 -1.06 -13.92
N SER A 23 -10.75 -0.27 -14.76
CA SER A 23 -10.93 -0.41 -16.17
C SER A 23 -9.90 -1.34 -16.77
N GLN A 24 -9.11 -1.97 -15.94
CA GLN A 24 -8.08 -2.87 -16.36
C GLN A 24 -6.98 -2.16 -17.12
N THR A 25 -6.76 -0.91 -16.82
CA THR A 25 -5.69 -0.14 -17.38
C THR A 25 -4.55 -0.11 -16.39
N PHE A 26 -3.34 -0.40 -16.86
CA PHE A 26 -2.19 -0.40 -15.98
C PHE A 26 -1.83 1.02 -15.63
N PHE A 27 -1.57 1.29 -14.37
CA PHE A 27 -1.20 2.62 -13.93
C PHE A 27 0.08 2.58 -13.13
N VAL A 28 0.76 3.71 -13.09
CA VAL A 28 1.90 3.91 -12.22
C VAL A 28 1.71 5.29 -11.62
N GLU A 29 1.69 5.38 -10.32
CA GLU A 29 1.37 6.62 -9.65
C GLU A 29 2.32 6.85 -8.49
N LYS A 30 2.82 8.05 -8.31
CA LYS A 30 3.65 8.36 -7.16
C LYS A 30 2.77 8.85 -6.04
N SER A 31 3.06 8.42 -4.85
CA SER A 31 2.25 8.80 -3.71
C SER A 31 3.09 8.75 -2.45
N GLU A 32 2.45 8.90 -1.32
CA GLU A 32 3.11 8.78 -0.05
C GLU A 32 2.50 7.61 0.70
N LEU A 33 3.33 6.80 1.29
CA LEU A 33 2.89 5.71 2.12
C LEU A 33 2.96 6.17 3.56
N GLU A 34 1.85 6.06 4.27
CA GLU A 34 1.83 6.37 5.68
C GLU A 34 1.85 5.07 6.44
N TRP A 35 2.74 4.95 7.37
CA TRP A 35 2.84 3.71 8.13
C TRP A 35 2.91 4.03 9.60
N SER A 36 2.01 3.42 10.38
CA SER A 36 2.06 3.51 11.82
C SER A 36 1.80 2.14 12.40
N GLU A 37 2.25 1.92 13.61
CA GLU A 37 2.02 0.66 14.20
C GLU A 37 0.58 0.43 14.48
N ASP A 38 -0.17 1.46 14.74
CA ASP A 38 -1.56 1.28 15.06
C ASP A 38 -2.40 1.06 13.85
N SER A 39 -2.20 1.74 12.80
CA SER A 39 -3.12 1.64 11.69
C SER A 39 -2.53 0.99 10.48
N GLY A 40 -1.31 0.59 10.52
CA GLY A 40 -0.73 -0.12 9.39
C GLY A 40 -0.30 0.79 8.28
N LYS A 41 -0.31 0.30 7.06
CA LYS A 41 0.14 1.03 5.90
C LYS A 41 -1.01 1.56 5.10
N HIS A 42 -0.98 2.83 4.77
CA HIS A 42 -2.05 3.46 4.00
C HIS A 42 -1.47 4.23 2.85
N VAL A 43 -2.16 4.26 1.75
CA VAL A 43 -1.74 5.03 0.59
C VAL A 43 -2.95 5.67 -0.04
N THR A 44 -2.78 6.83 -0.64
CA THR A 44 -3.87 7.53 -1.30
C THR A 44 -3.56 7.59 -2.78
N LEU A 45 -4.47 7.17 -3.61
CA LEU A 45 -4.26 7.11 -5.05
C LEU A 45 -5.38 7.80 -5.79
N SER A 46 -5.04 8.37 -6.93
CA SER A 46 -6.09 8.91 -7.76
C SER A 46 -6.69 7.80 -8.62
N SER A 47 -6.00 6.71 -8.79
CA SER A 47 -6.52 5.62 -9.58
C SER A 47 -7.59 4.85 -8.83
N ALA A 48 -8.59 4.39 -9.54
CA ALA A 48 -9.68 3.64 -8.92
C ALA A 48 -9.32 2.17 -8.97
N VAL A 49 -8.76 1.67 -7.92
CA VAL A 49 -8.30 0.30 -7.85
C VAL A 49 -9.37 -0.57 -7.21
N PRO A 50 -9.66 -1.74 -7.75
CA PRO A 50 -10.68 -2.59 -7.13
C PRO A 50 -10.26 -3.04 -5.75
N ASP A 51 -11.21 -3.06 -4.84
CA ASP A 51 -10.97 -3.50 -3.49
C ASP A 51 -10.47 -4.94 -3.52
N GLY A 52 -9.45 -5.24 -2.79
CA GLY A 52 -8.92 -6.60 -2.74
C GLY A 52 -7.96 -6.93 -3.85
N SER A 53 -7.61 -5.99 -4.71
CA SER A 53 -6.70 -6.31 -5.78
C SER A 53 -5.27 -6.10 -5.31
N VAL A 54 -4.32 -6.53 -6.10
CA VAL A 54 -2.92 -6.43 -5.73
C VAL A 54 -2.29 -5.25 -6.44
N VAL A 55 -1.53 -4.46 -5.70
CA VAL A 55 -0.73 -3.41 -6.28
C VAL A 55 0.71 -3.64 -5.89
N PHE A 56 1.64 -3.03 -6.62
CA PHE A 56 3.05 -3.17 -6.35
C PHE A 56 3.60 -1.83 -5.88
N LEU A 57 4.33 -1.86 -4.79
CA LEU A 57 4.81 -0.67 -4.16
C LEU A 57 6.30 -0.65 -4.17
N ARG A 58 6.92 0.43 -4.59
CA ARG A 58 8.35 0.56 -4.62
C ARG A 58 8.74 1.86 -3.94
N LEU A 59 9.71 1.81 -3.06
CA LEU A 59 10.14 3.03 -2.40
C LEU A 59 10.96 3.88 -3.34
N ILE A 60 10.75 5.19 -3.29
CA ILE A 60 11.48 6.10 -4.08
C ILE A 60 12.35 6.86 -3.14
N GLN A 61 13.43 6.34 -2.73
CA GLN A 61 14.26 6.99 -1.80
C GLN A 61 15.36 7.61 -2.49
N PRO A 62 15.59 8.75 -2.27
CA PRO A 62 16.55 9.43 -2.96
C PRO A 62 17.86 8.84 -2.84
N LEU A 63 18.22 8.35 -1.86
CA LEU A 63 19.39 7.90 -1.74
C LEU A 63 19.73 6.70 -2.20
N THR A 64 19.44 5.84 -1.98
CA THR A 64 19.86 4.62 -2.30
C THR A 64 19.58 4.22 -3.50
N ALA A 65 19.06 4.65 -3.92
CA ALA A 65 18.88 4.31 -5.01
C ALA A 65 18.72 3.12 -5.54
N ASP A 66 18.70 2.84 -6.08
CA ASP A 66 18.67 1.82 -6.85
C ASP A 66 18.09 0.67 -6.62
N ARG A 67 18.11 0.12 -6.08
CA ARG A 67 17.61 -1.03 -5.94
C ARG A 67 16.41 -1.28 -5.28
N SER A 68 15.50 -0.44 -5.04
CA SER A 68 14.31 -0.80 -4.36
C SER A 68 13.49 -1.73 -5.18
N GLN A 69 13.06 -2.76 -4.63
CA GLN A 69 12.23 -3.70 -5.33
C GLN A 69 10.79 -3.45 -5.14
N SER A 70 9.97 -3.82 -6.06
CA SER A 70 8.52 -3.71 -5.93
C SER A 70 8.00 -4.81 -5.05
N VAL A 71 7.19 -4.47 -4.11
CA VAL A 71 6.62 -5.44 -3.17
C VAL A 71 5.11 -5.46 -3.36
N PRO A 72 4.50 -6.62 -3.49
CA PRO A 72 3.06 -6.69 -3.70
C PRO A 72 2.29 -6.52 -2.42
N TYR A 73 1.18 -5.83 -2.49
CA TYR A 73 0.27 -5.66 -1.36
C TYR A 73 -1.15 -5.81 -1.87
N GLU A 74 -2.00 -6.31 -1.01
CA GLU A 74 -3.40 -6.41 -1.33
C GLU A 74 -4.08 -5.18 -0.79
N THR A 75 -4.99 -4.59 -1.52
CA THR A 75 -5.62 -3.34 -1.14
C THR A 75 -6.92 -3.56 -0.40
N GLU A 76 -7.15 -2.72 0.57
CA GLU A 76 -8.44 -2.66 1.23
C GLU A 76 -8.92 -1.24 1.06
N PHE A 77 -10.03 -1.03 0.38
CA PHE A 77 -10.54 0.33 0.16
C PHE A 77 -11.09 0.86 1.45
N LEU A 78 -10.71 2.08 1.82
CA LEU A 78 -11.19 2.67 3.05
C LEU A 78 -12.19 3.79 2.77
N SER A 79 -11.83 4.75 1.99
CA SER A 79 -12.74 5.87 1.77
C SER A 79 -12.23 6.75 0.67
N VAL A 80 -13.03 7.73 0.29
CA VAL A 80 -12.64 8.72 -0.68
C VAL A 80 -12.31 9.98 0.10
N THR A 81 -11.19 10.59 -0.21
CA THR A 81 -10.78 11.79 0.50
C THR A 81 -11.59 12.97 0.03
N PRO A 82 -11.56 14.08 0.72
CA PRO A 82 -12.34 15.25 0.31
C PRO A 82 -11.98 15.75 -1.08
N ASP A 83 -10.75 15.57 -1.51
CA ASP A 83 -10.41 15.99 -2.84
C ASP A 83 -10.59 14.90 -3.88
N GLY A 84 -11.33 13.89 -3.56
CA GLY A 84 -11.72 12.91 -4.57
C GLY A 84 -10.74 11.79 -4.81
N GLN A 85 -9.77 11.60 -3.95
CA GLN A 85 -8.85 10.50 -4.15
C GLN A 85 -9.27 9.29 -3.34
N ASN A 86 -8.71 8.15 -3.65
CA ASN A 86 -9.10 6.90 -3.00
C ASN A 86 -8.05 6.50 -1.98
N GLN A 87 -8.47 6.21 -0.77
CA GLN A 87 -7.56 5.83 0.28
C GLN A 87 -7.65 4.34 0.54
N PHE A 88 -6.51 3.68 0.58
CA PHE A 88 -6.46 2.24 0.76
C PHE A 88 -5.54 1.87 1.91
N ARG A 89 -5.88 0.79 2.59
CA ARG A 89 -4.95 0.16 3.51
C ARG A 89 -4.30 -0.98 2.75
N LEU A 90 -3.01 -1.19 2.98
CA LEU A 90 -2.26 -2.20 2.29
C LEU A 90 -1.94 -3.37 3.21
N HIS A 91 -2.22 -4.57 2.74
CA HIS A 91 -1.95 -5.78 3.51
C HIS A 91 -0.92 -6.61 2.76
N PRO A 92 0.03 -7.20 3.45
CA PRO A 92 0.99 -8.04 2.77
C PRO A 92 0.29 -9.21 2.10
N VAL A 93 0.74 -9.59 0.94
CA VAL A 93 0.15 -10.70 0.25
C VAL A 93 0.75 -11.96 0.85
N SER A 94 -0.10 -12.85 1.32
CA SER A 94 0.35 -14.05 1.89
C SER A 94 0.56 -15.08 0.86
N PRO A 95 1.64 -15.74 0.87
CA PRO A 95 1.85 -16.76 -0.10
C PRO A 95 0.97 -17.91 0.13
N ARG A 96 0.39 -18.43 -0.77
CA ARG A 96 -0.48 -19.43 -0.55
C ARG A 96 0.17 -20.62 -0.74
N ILE A 97 0.99 -21.01 -0.12
CA ILE A 97 1.59 -22.20 -0.17
C ILE A 97 0.85 -23.28 -0.10
N VAL A 98 -0.02 -23.30 0.43
CA VAL A 98 -0.76 -24.37 0.63
C VAL A 98 -0.87 -25.25 -0.37
N ASP A 99 -1.11 -24.85 -1.29
CA ASP A 99 -1.46 -25.75 -2.15
C ASP A 99 -0.46 -26.54 -2.55
N ARG A 100 0.47 -26.26 -2.57
CA ARG A 100 1.30 -26.99 -3.03
C ARG A 100 1.45 -28.02 -2.39
N GLY A 101 1.40 -27.84 -1.51
CA GLY A 101 1.70 -28.80 -0.78
C GLY A 101 0.96 -29.89 -1.01
N SER A 102 0.09 -29.69 -1.24
CA SER A 102 -0.62 -30.73 -1.27
C SER A 102 -0.36 -31.47 -2.32
N VAL A 103 0.18 -31.22 -2.85
CA VAL A 103 0.32 -31.96 -3.76
C VAL A 103 0.80 -32.94 -3.70
N ASN A 104 0.88 -33.15 -3.38
CA ASN A 104 1.14 -34.18 -3.21
C ASN A 104 1.18 -34.75 -3.43
#